data_bbaac530a841f1cede84962f385c62b6
#
_entry.id   bbaac530a841f1cede84962f385c62b6
#
_cell.length_a   1.000
_cell.length_b   1.000
_cell.length_c   1.000
_cell.angle_alpha   90.00
_cell.angle_beta   90.00
_cell.angle_gamma   90.00
#
_symmetry.space_group_name_H-M   'P 1'
#
loop_
_entity.id
_entity.type
_entity.pdbx_description
1 polymer ?
#
loop_
_entity_poly.entity_id
_entity_poly.type
_entity_poly.pdbx_seq_one_letter_code
_entity_poly.pdbx_strand_id
1 'polypeptide(L)'
;MDPSIVDAMAIFYKLKGQYDKNIRKTKQRIMGKDDLSMEEKRDLFMAQKPKCIVCKRPVGTIFKLEPKKMSAICGANNDGVDVPPCKLNIQITKGDMVYLPDYTKELRDKHKEVVTEIMKIKYNLLFKYVTEDKTVEDFE
;
A
#
# COMPACT_ATOMS: atom_id res chain seq x y z
N MET A 1 16.66 17.82 -3.82
CA MET A 1 15.58 17.32 -2.91
C MET A 1 15.49 18.31 -1.77
N ASP A 2 14.30 18.79 -1.44
CA ASP A 2 14.11 19.67 -0.29
C ASP A 2 14.47 18.90 1.00
N PRO A 3 15.43 19.37 1.81
CA PRO A 3 15.82 18.69 3.05
C PRO A 3 14.64 18.40 3.99
N SER A 4 13.64 19.29 4.00
CA SER A 4 12.44 19.13 4.83
C SER A 4 11.59 17.90 4.45
N ILE A 5 11.56 17.57 3.17
CA ILE A 5 10.84 16.36 2.68
C ILE A 5 11.59 15.10 3.09
N VAL A 6 12.91 15.12 3.00
CA VAL A 6 13.77 13.98 3.40
C VAL A 6 13.60 13.69 4.89
N ASP A 7 13.62 14.71 5.72
CA ASP A 7 13.44 14.57 7.17
C ASP A 7 12.03 14.07 7.51
N ALA A 8 11.02 14.59 6.84
CA ALA A 8 9.64 14.14 7.02
C ALA A 8 9.46 12.65 6.61
N MET A 9 10.09 12.24 5.51
CA MET A 9 10.10 10.84 5.08
C MET A 9 10.84 9.95 6.09
N ALA A 10 11.97 10.39 6.63
CA ALA A 10 12.71 9.66 7.65
C ALA A 10 11.86 9.44 8.92
N ILE A 11 11.15 10.48 9.37
CA ILE A 11 10.20 10.39 10.50
C ILE A 11 9.08 9.40 10.19
N PHE A 12 8.48 9.47 9.00
CA PHE A 12 7.43 8.56 8.57
C PHE A 12 7.88 7.10 8.63
N TYR A 13 9.04 6.76 8.05
CA TYR A 13 9.55 5.39 8.05
C TYR A 13 9.97 4.92 9.45
N LYS A 14 10.50 5.80 10.29
CA LYS A 14 10.80 5.50 11.68
C LYS A 14 9.53 5.11 12.45
N LEU A 15 8.47 5.90 12.33
CA LEU A 15 7.19 5.63 12.98
C LEU A 15 6.55 4.34 12.44
N LYS A 16 6.58 4.14 11.12
CA LYS A 16 6.08 2.92 10.49
C LYS A 16 6.83 1.69 10.97
N GLY A 17 8.15 1.74 11.01
CA GLY A 17 8.99 0.64 11.51
C GLY A 17 8.71 0.30 12.97
N GLN A 18 8.50 1.29 13.83
CA GLN A 18 8.12 1.07 15.24
C GLN A 18 6.72 0.43 15.34
N TYR A 19 5.76 0.89 14.54
CA TYR A 19 4.41 0.35 14.51
C TYR A 19 4.41 -1.11 14.05
N ASP A 20 5.07 -1.42 12.94
CA ASP A 20 5.20 -2.77 12.39
C ASP A 20 5.90 -3.71 13.39
N LYS A 21 6.93 -3.23 14.10
CA LYS A 21 7.61 -3.98 15.16
C LYS A 21 6.66 -4.33 16.32
N ASN A 22 5.80 -3.41 16.72
CA ASN A 22 4.82 -3.65 17.79
C ASN A 22 3.77 -4.68 17.36
N ILE A 23 3.27 -4.60 16.12
CA ILE A 23 2.34 -5.59 15.56
C ILE A 23 3.02 -6.97 15.49
N ARG A 24 4.28 -7.03 15.02
CA ARG A 24 5.04 -8.28 14.94
C ARG A 24 5.22 -8.91 16.31
N LYS A 25 5.58 -8.13 17.33
CA LYS A 25 5.67 -8.63 18.72
C LYS A 25 4.35 -9.21 19.23
N THR A 26 3.22 -8.55 18.93
CA THR A 26 1.89 -9.04 19.27
C THR A 26 1.58 -10.36 18.58
N LYS A 27 1.88 -10.47 17.27
CA LYS A 27 1.74 -11.73 16.52
C LYS A 27 2.59 -12.85 17.13
N GLN A 28 3.86 -12.59 17.41
CA GLN A 28 4.76 -13.57 18.01
C GLN A 28 4.26 -14.07 19.36
N ARG A 29 3.75 -13.17 20.20
CA ARG A 29 3.18 -13.53 21.52
C ARG A 29 1.94 -14.43 21.38
N ILE A 30 1.08 -14.18 20.40
CA ILE A 30 -0.11 -15.00 20.14
C ILE A 30 0.30 -16.36 19.55
N MET A 31 1.24 -16.35 18.60
CA MET A 31 1.73 -17.58 17.95
C MET A 31 2.45 -18.52 18.94
N GLY A 32 3.12 -17.97 19.96
CA GLY A 32 3.78 -18.74 21.02
C GLY A 32 2.84 -19.36 22.08
N LYS A 33 1.53 -19.24 21.92
CA LYS A 33 0.56 -19.94 22.75
C LYS A 33 0.27 -21.33 22.17
N ASP A 34 0.86 -22.36 22.74
CA ASP A 34 0.77 -23.74 22.22
C ASP A 34 -0.56 -24.42 22.51
N ASP A 35 -1.31 -23.90 23.48
CA ASP A 35 -2.63 -24.36 23.93
C ASP A 35 -3.80 -23.96 23.03
N LEU A 36 -3.56 -23.12 22.02
CA LEU A 36 -4.60 -22.59 21.13
C LEU A 36 -4.45 -23.12 19.70
N SER A 37 -5.60 -23.40 19.08
CA SER A 37 -5.67 -23.70 17.64
C SER A 37 -5.30 -22.47 16.78
N MET A 38 -5.02 -22.70 15.49
CA MET A 38 -4.70 -21.59 14.55
C MET A 38 -5.88 -20.65 14.36
N GLU A 39 -7.12 -21.14 14.41
CA GLU A 39 -8.33 -20.32 14.32
C GLU A 39 -8.47 -19.42 15.53
N GLU A 40 -8.32 -19.96 16.73
CA GLU A 40 -8.37 -19.19 17.97
C GLU A 40 -7.24 -18.15 18.04
N LYS A 41 -6.03 -18.47 17.56
CA LYS A 41 -4.93 -17.49 17.44
C LYS A 41 -5.27 -16.35 16.51
N ARG A 42 -5.93 -16.66 15.38
CA ARG A 42 -6.39 -15.66 14.41
C ARG A 42 -7.45 -14.74 15.03
N ASP A 43 -8.43 -15.32 15.71
CA ASP A 43 -9.51 -14.57 16.35
C ASP A 43 -8.98 -13.66 17.45
N LEU A 44 -8.05 -14.15 18.27
CA LEU A 44 -7.36 -13.35 19.28
C LEU A 44 -6.59 -12.18 18.65
N PHE A 45 -5.93 -12.41 17.50
CA PHE A 45 -5.22 -11.34 16.82
C PHE A 45 -6.19 -10.29 16.24
N MET A 46 -7.30 -10.72 15.65
CA MET A 46 -8.33 -9.83 15.10
C MET A 46 -9.07 -9.05 16.19
N ALA A 47 -9.28 -9.65 17.36
CA ALA A 47 -9.89 -8.97 18.52
C ALA A 47 -8.95 -7.93 19.16
N GLN A 48 -7.63 -8.05 18.99
CA GLN A 48 -6.67 -7.07 19.50
C GLN A 48 -6.62 -5.86 18.58
N LYS A 49 -7.22 -4.75 19.03
CA LYS A 49 -7.08 -3.47 18.33
C LYS A 49 -5.65 -2.93 18.48
N PRO A 50 -4.92 -2.68 17.39
CA PRO A 50 -3.58 -2.10 17.47
C PRO A 50 -3.65 -0.72 18.12
N LYS A 51 -2.59 -0.34 18.84
CA LYS A 51 -2.51 0.96 19.47
C LYS A 51 -1.90 1.99 18.51
N CYS A 52 -2.42 3.21 18.53
CA CYS A 52 -1.78 4.31 17.81
C CYS A 52 -0.35 4.53 18.32
N ILE A 53 0.58 4.81 17.42
CA ILE A 53 2.00 4.99 17.78
C ILE A 53 2.23 6.24 18.66
N VAL A 54 1.39 7.27 18.54
CA VAL A 54 1.49 8.52 19.26
C VAL A 54 0.60 8.53 20.51
N CYS A 55 -0.72 8.45 20.35
CA CYS A 55 -1.65 8.58 21.48
C CYS A 55 -1.88 7.29 22.28
N LYS A 56 -1.32 6.15 21.83
CA LYS A 56 -1.42 4.82 22.47
C LYS A 56 -2.85 4.26 22.62
N ARG A 57 -3.87 4.96 22.13
CA ARG A 57 -5.25 4.48 22.15
C ARG A 57 -5.46 3.31 21.18
N PRO A 58 -6.45 2.43 21.40
CA PRO A 58 -6.69 1.23 20.60
C PRO A 58 -7.43 1.56 19.28
N VAL A 59 -6.95 2.54 18.55
CA VAL A 59 -7.49 3.01 17.26
C VAL A 59 -6.55 2.76 16.08
N GLY A 60 -5.33 2.31 16.37
CA GLY A 60 -4.32 2.06 15.35
C GLY A 60 -3.72 3.33 14.74
N THR A 61 -2.79 3.11 13.81
CA THR A 61 -2.24 4.15 12.93
C THR A 61 -2.38 3.68 11.50
N ILE A 62 -2.90 4.52 10.64
CA ILE A 62 -3.11 4.24 9.23
C ILE A 62 -1.93 4.83 8.46
N PHE A 63 -1.12 3.97 7.86
CA PHE A 63 -0.03 4.36 6.95
C PHE A 63 -0.46 4.10 5.52
N LYS A 64 -0.48 5.14 4.69
CA LYS A 64 -0.75 5.03 3.25
C LYS A 64 0.50 5.44 2.48
N LEU A 65 0.90 4.59 1.56
CA LEU A 65 1.98 4.82 0.61
C LEU A 65 1.38 4.82 -0.79
N GLU A 66 1.27 6.01 -1.34
CA GLU A 66 0.82 6.23 -2.72
C GLU A 66 2.02 6.70 -3.56
N PRO A 67 2.00 6.54 -4.89
CA PRO A 67 3.13 6.93 -5.74
C PRO A 67 3.62 8.36 -5.51
N LYS A 68 2.71 9.30 -5.34
CA LYS A 68 3.01 10.74 -5.16
C LYS A 68 2.81 11.27 -3.75
N LYS A 69 2.19 10.49 -2.86
CA LYS A 69 1.81 10.94 -1.52
C LYS A 69 2.07 9.85 -0.47
N MET A 70 2.57 10.27 0.67
CA MET A 70 2.69 9.42 1.86
C MET A 70 1.90 10.06 2.99
N SER A 71 1.15 9.26 3.74
CA SER A 71 0.43 9.78 4.90
C SER A 71 0.45 8.80 6.07
N ALA A 72 0.55 9.35 7.28
CA ALA A 72 0.41 8.63 8.53
C ALA A 72 -0.60 9.35 9.41
N ILE A 73 -1.73 8.73 9.65
CA ILE A 73 -2.86 9.31 10.35
C ILE A 73 -3.27 8.39 11.50
N CYS A 74 -3.60 8.97 12.65
CA CYS A 74 -4.20 8.19 13.73
C CYS A 74 -5.58 7.67 13.31
N GLY A 75 -5.91 6.43 13.68
CA GLY A 75 -7.24 5.88 13.44
C GLY A 75 -8.37 6.69 14.09
N ALA A 76 -8.10 7.48 15.15
CA ALA A 76 -9.05 8.39 15.75
C ALA A 76 -9.38 9.62 14.86
N ASN A 77 -8.54 9.91 13.88
CA ASN A 77 -8.75 11.01 12.92
C ASN A 77 -9.48 10.54 11.66
N ASN A 78 -9.95 9.31 11.65
CA ASN A 78 -10.71 8.75 10.53
C ASN A 78 -12.21 9.05 10.72
N ASP A 79 -12.91 9.32 9.63
CA ASP A 79 -14.34 9.64 9.65
C ASP A 79 -15.14 8.47 10.27
N GLY A 80 -16.10 8.81 11.14
CA GLY A 80 -16.97 7.84 11.79
C GLY A 80 -16.44 7.19 13.08
N VAL A 81 -15.29 7.63 13.59
CA VAL A 81 -14.75 7.19 14.89
C VAL A 81 -15.05 8.23 15.96
N ASP A 82 -15.91 7.87 16.91
CA ASP A 82 -16.29 8.74 18.02
C ASP A 82 -15.22 8.76 19.13
N VAL A 83 -14.03 9.27 18.78
CA VAL A 83 -12.89 9.40 19.70
C VAL A 83 -12.21 10.74 19.45
N PRO A 84 -11.77 11.46 20.50
CA PRO A 84 -11.08 12.74 20.34
C PRO A 84 -9.90 12.65 19.36
N PRO A 85 -9.70 13.63 18.47
CA PRO A 85 -8.65 13.60 17.46
C PRO A 85 -7.25 13.51 18.09
N CYS A 86 -6.31 12.92 17.36
CA CYS A 86 -4.92 12.80 17.75
C CYS A 86 -4.05 13.76 16.92
N LYS A 87 -2.94 14.19 17.51
CA LYS A 87 -1.96 15.08 16.84
C LYS A 87 -1.22 14.41 15.67
N LEU A 88 -1.31 13.09 15.52
CA LEU A 88 -0.66 12.38 14.42
C LEU A 88 -1.42 12.61 13.12
N ASN A 89 -0.90 13.52 12.32
CA ASN A 89 -1.35 13.78 10.95
C ASN A 89 -0.13 14.21 10.13
N ILE A 90 0.53 13.23 9.51
CA ILE A 90 1.68 13.46 8.63
C ILE A 90 1.19 13.28 7.20
N GLN A 91 1.39 14.29 6.36
CA GLN A 91 1.12 14.24 4.93
C GLN A 91 2.33 14.76 4.19
N ILE A 92 2.90 13.93 3.33
CA ILE A 92 4.10 14.22 2.54
C ILE A 92 3.72 14.08 1.07
N THR A 93 3.87 15.15 0.32
CA THR A 93 3.72 15.13 -1.14
C THR A 93 5.12 15.01 -1.75
N LYS A 94 5.36 13.93 -2.48
CA LYS A 94 6.66 13.65 -3.11
C LYS A 94 6.90 14.47 -4.37
N GLY A 95 5.91 15.24 -4.85
CA GLY A 95 5.98 15.94 -6.14
C GLY A 95 6.09 14.96 -7.30
N ASP A 96 7.03 15.21 -8.19
CA ASP A 96 7.34 14.33 -9.34
C ASP A 96 8.26 13.16 -8.97
N MET A 97 8.64 13.03 -7.70
CA MET A 97 9.48 11.92 -7.24
C MET A 97 8.66 10.67 -7.03
N VAL A 98 8.97 9.65 -7.78
CA VAL A 98 8.37 8.32 -7.66
C VAL A 98 9.37 7.39 -7.00
N TYR A 99 8.89 6.55 -6.07
CA TYR A 99 9.71 5.50 -5.50
C TYR A 99 10.08 4.48 -6.58
N LEU A 100 11.37 4.22 -6.77
CA LEU A 100 11.87 3.42 -7.89
C LEU A 100 11.17 2.06 -8.08
N PRO A 101 10.90 1.26 -7.03
CA PRO A 101 10.13 0.02 -7.16
C PRO A 101 8.70 0.22 -7.69
N ASP A 102 8.01 1.30 -7.27
CA ASP A 102 6.65 1.60 -7.74
C ASP A 102 6.67 2.02 -9.21
N TYR A 103 7.65 2.82 -9.61
CA TYR A 103 7.85 3.21 -11.01
C TYR A 103 8.18 2.00 -11.89
N THR A 104 9.04 1.12 -11.42
CA THR A 104 9.39 -0.12 -12.14
C THR A 104 8.17 -1.03 -12.30
N LYS A 105 7.32 -1.12 -11.28
CA LYS A 105 6.07 -1.87 -11.35
C LYS A 105 5.11 -1.26 -12.38
N GLU A 106 4.90 0.05 -12.33
CA GLU A 106 4.04 0.75 -13.29
C GLU A 106 4.51 0.54 -14.74
N LEU A 107 5.81 0.62 -14.99
CA LEU A 107 6.38 0.34 -16.31
C LEU A 107 6.14 -1.09 -16.76
N ARG A 108 6.29 -2.08 -15.87
CA ARG A 108 6.01 -3.50 -16.18
C ARG A 108 4.54 -3.71 -16.51
N ASP A 109 3.65 -3.11 -15.76
CA ASP A 109 2.20 -3.25 -15.97
C ASP A 109 1.80 -2.64 -17.33
N LYS A 110 2.29 -1.44 -17.66
CA LYS A 110 2.11 -0.82 -18.98
C LYS A 110 2.68 -1.68 -20.11
N HIS A 111 3.89 -2.20 -19.95
CA HIS A 111 4.50 -3.09 -20.94
C HIS A 111 3.64 -4.34 -21.17
N LYS A 112 3.11 -4.93 -20.09
CA LYS A 112 2.24 -6.10 -20.18
C LYS A 112 0.92 -5.79 -20.89
N GLU A 113 0.32 -4.62 -20.67
CA GLU A 113 -0.87 -4.17 -21.39
C GLU A 113 -0.61 -4.06 -22.88
N VAL A 114 0.45 -3.36 -23.29
CA VAL A 114 0.83 -3.19 -24.70
C VAL A 114 1.10 -4.54 -25.37
N VAL A 115 1.85 -5.43 -24.73
CA VAL A 115 2.09 -6.78 -25.24
C VAL A 115 0.79 -7.57 -25.43
N THR A 116 -0.14 -7.44 -24.48
CA THR A 116 -1.45 -8.11 -24.56
C THR A 116 -2.28 -7.57 -25.73
N GLU A 117 -2.27 -6.27 -26.00
CA GLU A 117 -2.94 -5.67 -27.14
C GLU A 117 -2.34 -6.13 -28.46
N ILE A 118 -1.01 -6.11 -28.58
CA ILE A 118 -0.30 -6.64 -29.76
C ILE A 118 -0.67 -8.09 -30.03
N MET A 119 -0.70 -8.92 -28.97
CA MET A 119 -1.09 -10.33 -29.11
C MET A 119 -2.53 -10.49 -29.57
N LYS A 120 -3.46 -9.67 -29.09
CA LYS A 120 -4.86 -9.67 -29.56
C LYS A 120 -4.95 -9.35 -31.04
N ILE A 121 -4.24 -8.32 -31.50
CA ILE A 121 -4.21 -7.93 -32.94
C ILE A 121 -3.68 -9.08 -33.77
N LYS A 122 -2.56 -9.69 -33.37
CA LYS A 122 -1.98 -10.84 -34.06
C LYS A 122 -2.91 -12.05 -34.11
N TYR A 123 -3.57 -12.40 -33.02
CA TYR A 123 -4.54 -13.49 -33.00
C TYR A 123 -5.75 -13.21 -33.89
N ASN A 124 -6.28 -11.99 -33.87
CA ASN A 124 -7.39 -11.61 -34.72
C ASN A 124 -7.05 -11.74 -36.20
N LEU A 125 -5.85 -11.33 -36.60
CA LEU A 125 -5.35 -11.54 -37.94
C LEU A 125 -5.15 -13.03 -38.28
N LEU A 126 -4.48 -13.78 -37.41
CA LEU A 126 -4.19 -15.19 -37.60
C LEU A 126 -5.47 -16.03 -37.77
N PHE A 127 -6.49 -15.75 -36.99
CA PHE A 127 -7.79 -16.43 -37.07
C PHE A 127 -8.75 -15.80 -38.06
N LYS A 128 -8.29 -14.83 -38.88
CA LYS A 128 -9.04 -14.16 -39.93
C LYS A 128 -10.32 -13.46 -39.43
N TYR A 129 -10.34 -13.00 -38.21
CA TYR A 129 -11.42 -12.18 -37.66
C TYR A 129 -11.38 -10.74 -38.20
N VAL A 130 -10.23 -10.28 -38.66
CA VAL A 130 -9.98 -8.96 -39.25
C VAL A 130 -9.13 -9.10 -40.52
N THR A 131 -9.22 -8.09 -41.40
CA THR A 131 -8.41 -8.00 -42.61
C THR A 131 -7.03 -7.45 -42.30
N GLU A 132 -6.06 -7.67 -43.22
CA GLU A 132 -4.69 -7.13 -43.09
C GLU A 132 -4.69 -5.60 -42.99
N ASP A 133 -5.51 -4.92 -43.83
CA ASP A 133 -5.61 -3.45 -43.84
C ASP A 133 -6.04 -2.91 -42.47
N LYS A 134 -7.07 -3.52 -41.86
CA LYS A 134 -7.53 -3.12 -40.53
C LYS A 134 -6.47 -3.40 -39.45
N THR A 135 -5.67 -4.47 -39.60
CA THR A 135 -4.60 -4.78 -38.69
C THR A 135 -3.49 -3.72 -38.74
N VAL A 136 -3.19 -3.19 -39.92
CA VAL A 136 -2.22 -2.10 -40.07
C VAL A 136 -2.71 -0.83 -39.40
N GLU A 137 -3.99 -0.47 -39.61
CA GLU A 137 -4.61 0.68 -38.93
C GLU A 137 -4.58 0.56 -37.39
N ASP A 138 -4.84 -0.65 -36.85
CA ASP A 138 -4.83 -0.89 -35.41
C ASP A 138 -3.39 -0.86 -34.80
N PHE A 139 -2.34 -0.96 -35.63
CA PHE A 139 -0.93 -0.89 -35.22
C PHE A 139 -0.35 0.53 -35.24
N GLU A 140 -0.93 1.47 -35.98
CA GLU A 140 -0.51 2.88 -36.07
C GLU A 140 -1.12 3.72 -34.94
#